data_c97ab9352a2cb3263353f166a2327add
#
_entry.id   c97ab9352a2cb3263353f166a2327add
#
_cell.length_a   1.000
_cell.length_b   1.000
_cell.length_c   1.000
_cell.angle_alpha   90.00
_cell.angle_beta   90.00
_cell.angle_gamma   90.00
#
_symmetry.space_group_name_H-M   'P 1'
#
loop_
_entity.id
_entity.type
_entity.pdbx_description
1 polymer ?
#
loop_
_entity_poly.entity_id
_entity_poly.type
_entity_poly.pdbx_seq_one_letter_code
_entity_poly.pdbx_strand_id
1 'polypeptide(L)'
;MKIIKTDLTIICVRTDREEQMKKLLSIVVLTIMFVVVALQPSAFAADIASGKGVFQGNCAACHIGGKNSINPAKTLQKSDLEKYGMFAAEKIISQVTNGKNAMPAFGRRLKPQQIENVAAYVMAQAEGGWK
;
A
#
# COMPACT_ATOMS: atom_id res chain seq x y z
N MET A 1 -32.71 -16.15 -61.69
CA MET A 1 -31.54 -16.69 -60.96
C MET A 1 -30.53 -15.59 -60.55
N LYS A 2 -31.03 -14.43 -60.02
CA LYS A 2 -30.17 -13.26 -59.64
C LYS A 2 -30.21 -12.90 -58.13
N ILE A 3 -31.11 -13.49 -57.36
CA ILE A 3 -31.37 -13.10 -55.93
C ILE A 3 -30.39 -13.78 -54.94
N ILE A 4 -29.86 -14.96 -55.27
CA ILE A 4 -29.02 -15.77 -54.35
C ILE A 4 -27.60 -15.22 -54.18
N LYS A 5 -27.05 -14.48 -55.19
CA LYS A 5 -25.68 -13.93 -55.10
C LYS A 5 -25.57 -12.72 -54.17
N THR A 6 -26.66 -11.95 -53.98
CA THR A 6 -26.66 -10.73 -53.18
C THR A 6 -26.65 -11.04 -51.68
N ASP A 7 -27.36 -12.09 -51.26
CA ASP A 7 -27.43 -12.50 -49.85
C ASP A 7 -26.10 -13.05 -49.36
N LEU A 8 -25.37 -13.83 -50.15
CA LEU A 8 -24.09 -14.40 -49.78
C LEU A 8 -23.00 -13.33 -49.57
N THR A 9 -23.01 -12.28 -50.37
CA THR A 9 -22.09 -11.17 -50.28
C THR A 9 -22.34 -10.33 -49.00
N ILE A 10 -23.61 -10.12 -48.66
CA ILE A 10 -24.01 -9.38 -47.43
C ILE A 10 -23.63 -10.16 -46.17
N ILE A 11 -23.79 -11.48 -46.16
CA ILE A 11 -23.42 -12.34 -45.03
C ILE A 11 -21.90 -12.33 -44.84
N CYS A 12 -21.13 -12.41 -45.93
CA CYS A 12 -19.64 -12.40 -45.83
C CYS A 12 -19.10 -11.07 -45.33
N VAL A 13 -19.64 -9.93 -45.75
CA VAL A 13 -19.25 -8.60 -45.27
C VAL A 13 -19.65 -8.39 -43.80
N ARG A 14 -20.76 -8.99 -43.35
CA ARG A 14 -21.25 -8.85 -42.00
C ARG A 14 -20.39 -9.63 -41.01
N THR A 15 -19.94 -10.83 -41.37
CA THR A 15 -19.02 -11.65 -40.53
C THR A 15 -17.64 -11.02 -40.39
N ASP A 16 -17.13 -10.42 -41.48
CA ASP A 16 -15.85 -9.69 -41.44
C ASP A 16 -15.88 -8.48 -40.50
N ARG A 17 -17.01 -7.74 -40.52
CA ARG A 17 -17.18 -6.58 -39.64
C ARG A 17 -17.27 -6.97 -38.18
N GLU A 18 -17.95 -8.05 -37.81
CA GLU A 18 -18.04 -8.54 -36.45
C GLU A 18 -16.66 -9.02 -35.92
N GLU A 19 -15.89 -9.68 -36.76
CA GLU A 19 -14.57 -10.13 -36.41
C GLU A 19 -13.58 -8.98 -36.19
N GLN A 20 -13.65 -7.96 -37.05
CA GLN A 20 -12.86 -6.73 -36.91
C GLN A 20 -13.24 -5.95 -35.65
N MET A 21 -14.51 -5.86 -35.29
CA MET A 21 -14.97 -5.20 -34.06
C MET A 21 -14.45 -5.96 -32.81
N LYS A 22 -14.47 -7.29 -32.81
CA LYS A 22 -13.94 -8.09 -31.71
C LYS A 22 -12.44 -7.89 -31.54
N LYS A 23 -11.67 -7.83 -32.63
CA LYS A 23 -10.23 -7.53 -32.61
C LYS A 23 -9.94 -6.14 -32.05
N LEU A 24 -10.67 -5.13 -32.51
CA LEU A 24 -10.54 -3.75 -32.04
C LEU A 24 -10.91 -3.64 -30.55
N LEU A 25 -11.99 -4.27 -30.12
CA LEU A 25 -12.39 -4.30 -28.70
C LEU A 25 -11.32 -4.97 -27.83
N SER A 26 -10.77 -6.08 -28.29
CA SER A 26 -9.70 -6.77 -27.59
C SER A 26 -8.43 -5.91 -27.42
N ILE A 27 -8.04 -5.18 -28.47
CA ILE A 27 -6.89 -4.27 -28.43
C ILE A 27 -7.16 -3.13 -27.44
N VAL A 28 -8.35 -2.53 -27.46
CA VAL A 28 -8.73 -1.46 -26.54
C VAL A 28 -8.71 -1.94 -25.08
N VAL A 29 -9.26 -3.12 -24.80
CA VAL A 29 -9.23 -3.69 -23.44
C VAL A 29 -7.80 -3.96 -22.98
N LEU A 30 -6.96 -4.52 -23.85
CA LEU A 30 -5.55 -4.78 -23.52
C LEU A 30 -4.77 -3.49 -23.28
N THR A 31 -5.02 -2.43 -24.07
CA THR A 31 -4.36 -1.14 -23.86
C THR A 31 -4.81 -0.48 -22.56
N ILE A 32 -6.09 -0.53 -22.22
CA ILE A 32 -6.61 -0.02 -20.94
C ILE A 32 -5.98 -0.79 -19.77
N MET A 33 -5.92 -2.12 -19.85
CA MET A 33 -5.29 -2.94 -18.82
C MET A 33 -3.81 -2.59 -18.64
N PHE A 34 -3.09 -2.41 -19.73
CA PHE A 34 -1.67 -2.03 -19.69
C PHE A 34 -1.48 -0.64 -19.06
N VAL A 35 -2.31 0.33 -19.40
CA VAL A 35 -2.27 1.69 -18.83
C VAL A 35 -2.57 1.66 -17.33
N VAL A 36 -3.58 0.90 -16.90
CA VAL A 36 -3.94 0.77 -15.48
C VAL A 36 -2.78 0.17 -14.67
N VAL A 37 -2.09 -0.85 -15.20
CA VAL A 37 -0.92 -1.45 -14.54
C VAL A 37 0.27 -0.49 -14.52
N ALA A 38 0.49 0.28 -15.58
CA ALA A 38 1.61 1.24 -15.66
C ALA A 38 1.41 2.48 -14.77
N LEU A 39 0.18 2.83 -14.41
CA LEU A 39 -0.16 3.97 -13.54
C LEU A 39 -0.22 3.58 -12.05
N GLN A 40 0.12 2.35 -11.69
CA GLN A 40 0.19 1.98 -10.27
C GLN A 40 1.31 2.79 -9.62
N PRO A 41 1.02 3.60 -8.59
CA PRO A 41 2.08 4.23 -7.81
C PRO A 41 2.96 3.11 -7.26
N SER A 42 4.27 3.22 -7.47
CA SER A 42 5.22 2.31 -6.83
C SER A 42 4.98 2.42 -5.32
N ALA A 43 4.32 1.44 -4.75
CA ALA A 43 4.31 1.28 -3.30
C ALA A 43 5.77 1.12 -2.91
N PHE A 44 6.38 2.18 -2.41
CA PHE A 44 7.73 2.11 -1.84
C PHE A 44 7.64 1.08 -0.71
N ALA A 45 8.20 -0.10 -0.93
CA ALA A 45 8.25 -1.13 0.11
C ALA A 45 9.02 -0.54 1.29
N ALA A 46 8.34 -0.40 2.42
CA ALA A 46 8.97 0.14 3.61
C ALA A 46 10.14 -0.75 4.03
N ASP A 47 11.31 -0.16 4.24
CA ASP A 47 12.52 -0.87 4.60
C ASP A 47 12.59 -1.03 6.14
N ILE A 48 12.33 -2.25 6.60
CA ILE A 48 12.35 -2.61 8.03
C ILE A 48 13.75 -2.43 8.64
N ALA A 49 14.83 -2.69 7.90
CA ALA A 49 16.19 -2.53 8.40
C ALA A 49 16.53 -1.05 8.62
N SER A 50 16.19 -0.19 7.67
CA SER A 50 16.27 1.27 7.83
C SER A 50 15.36 1.76 8.97
N GLY A 51 14.16 1.20 9.09
CA GLY A 51 13.21 1.51 10.17
C GLY A 51 13.77 1.20 11.55
N LYS A 52 14.52 0.10 11.70
CA LYS A 52 15.24 -0.23 12.94
C LYS A 52 16.23 0.88 13.35
N GLY A 53 17.00 1.40 12.39
CA GLY A 53 17.94 2.51 12.66
C GLY A 53 17.22 3.77 13.10
N VAL A 54 16.11 4.12 12.45
CA VAL A 54 15.26 5.27 12.84
C VAL A 54 14.69 5.06 14.25
N PHE A 55 14.20 3.86 14.57
CA PHE A 55 13.66 3.52 15.88
C PHE A 55 14.71 3.66 16.98
N GLN A 56 15.89 3.11 16.79
CA GLN A 56 16.98 3.17 17.76
C GLN A 56 17.40 4.61 18.05
N GLY A 57 17.47 5.46 17.03
CA GLY A 57 17.93 6.84 17.20
C GLY A 57 16.87 7.81 17.76
N ASN A 58 15.57 7.50 17.64
CA ASN A 58 14.51 8.47 17.95
C ASN A 58 13.43 7.95 18.91
N CYS A 59 13.23 6.66 19.01
CA CYS A 59 12.07 6.06 19.68
C CYS A 59 12.46 5.20 20.89
N ALA A 60 13.61 4.54 20.83
CA ALA A 60 14.04 3.56 21.81
C ALA A 60 14.16 4.11 23.24
N ALA A 61 14.45 5.41 23.40
CA ALA A 61 14.52 6.04 24.72
C ALA A 61 13.23 5.86 25.54
N CYS A 62 12.07 5.88 24.87
CA CYS A 62 10.77 5.67 25.52
C CYS A 62 10.16 4.30 25.20
N HIS A 63 10.54 3.68 24.08
CA HIS A 63 9.89 2.47 23.56
C HIS A 63 10.83 1.24 23.47
N ILE A 64 11.90 1.20 24.27
CA ILE A 64 12.82 0.06 24.25
C ILE A 64 12.07 -1.27 24.50
N GLY A 65 12.36 -2.27 23.66
CA GLY A 65 11.71 -3.60 23.74
C GLY A 65 10.19 -3.53 23.56
N GLY A 66 9.67 -2.53 22.83
CA GLY A 66 8.25 -2.34 22.62
C GLY A 66 7.47 -1.86 23.83
N LYS A 67 8.15 -1.45 24.91
CA LYS A 67 7.52 -0.88 26.11
C LYS A 67 7.14 0.58 25.90
N ASN A 68 6.61 1.21 26.93
CA ASN A 68 6.37 2.63 26.98
C ASN A 68 6.68 3.13 28.40
N SER A 69 7.77 3.86 28.54
CA SER A 69 8.26 4.35 29.83
C SER A 69 7.38 5.44 30.45
N ILE A 70 6.62 6.15 29.62
CA ILE A 70 5.73 7.25 30.07
C ILE A 70 4.33 6.71 30.42
N ASN A 71 3.82 5.78 29.64
CA ASN A 71 2.52 5.15 29.89
C ASN A 71 2.60 3.63 29.72
N PRO A 72 2.94 2.88 30.77
CA PRO A 72 3.12 1.43 30.71
C PRO A 72 1.88 0.65 30.25
N ALA A 73 0.68 1.24 30.31
CA ALA A 73 -0.56 0.62 29.84
C ALA A 73 -0.76 0.74 28.31
N LYS A 74 0.10 1.48 27.62
CA LYS A 74 0.02 1.70 26.16
C LYS A 74 1.36 1.41 25.51
N THR A 75 1.68 0.15 25.42
CA THR A 75 2.94 -0.33 24.84
C THR A 75 2.85 -0.47 23.32
N LEU A 76 3.96 -0.82 22.68
CA LEU A 76 3.99 -1.20 21.26
C LEU A 76 3.83 -2.73 21.09
N GLN A 77 3.44 -3.45 22.13
CA GLN A 77 3.09 -4.87 22.00
C GLN A 77 1.83 -5.00 21.14
N LYS A 78 1.74 -6.06 20.35
CA LYS A 78 0.61 -6.30 19.44
C LYS A 78 -0.74 -6.19 20.16
N SER A 79 -0.86 -6.83 21.32
CA SER A 79 -2.10 -6.81 22.12
C SER A 79 -2.55 -5.41 22.51
N ASP A 80 -1.62 -4.53 22.87
CA ASP A 80 -1.94 -3.15 23.22
C ASP A 80 -2.27 -2.32 21.97
N LEU A 81 -1.51 -2.50 20.88
CA LEU A 81 -1.80 -1.83 19.62
C LEU A 81 -3.19 -2.20 19.09
N GLU A 82 -3.58 -3.47 19.16
CA GLU A 82 -4.91 -3.93 18.79
C GLU A 82 -5.99 -3.35 19.70
N LYS A 83 -5.79 -3.44 21.01
CA LYS A 83 -6.70 -2.92 22.04
C LYS A 83 -7.02 -1.44 21.83
N TYR A 84 -6.06 -0.64 21.42
CA TYR A 84 -6.23 0.80 21.22
C TYR A 84 -6.47 1.19 19.75
N GLY A 85 -6.70 0.23 18.85
CA GLY A 85 -6.96 0.46 17.42
C GLY A 85 -5.78 1.07 16.68
N MET A 86 -4.56 0.80 17.15
CA MET A 86 -3.30 1.33 16.60
C MET A 86 -2.53 0.30 15.78
N PHE A 87 -3.00 -0.96 15.68
CA PHE A 87 -2.33 -2.01 14.91
C PHE A 87 -2.60 -1.86 13.41
N ALA A 88 -2.12 -0.75 12.84
CA ALA A 88 -2.11 -0.46 11.41
C ALA A 88 -1.00 0.54 11.10
N ALA A 89 -0.29 0.34 9.99
CA ALA A 89 0.85 1.18 9.62
C ALA A 89 0.46 2.66 9.53
N GLU A 90 -0.67 2.97 8.93
CA GLU A 90 -1.18 4.34 8.74
C GLU A 90 -1.45 5.04 10.09
N LYS A 91 -1.92 4.31 11.09
CA LYS A 91 -2.17 4.84 12.44
C LYS A 91 -0.85 5.19 13.14
N ILE A 92 0.15 4.32 12.99
CA ILE A 92 1.49 4.55 13.54
C ILE A 92 2.15 5.72 12.81
N ILE A 93 2.10 5.78 11.48
CA ILE A 93 2.61 6.88 10.65
C ILE A 93 1.98 8.20 11.11
N SER A 94 0.66 8.24 11.23
CA SER A 94 -0.06 9.44 11.68
C SER A 94 0.39 9.89 13.07
N GLN A 95 0.52 8.95 14.04
CA GLN A 95 0.95 9.29 15.40
C GLN A 95 2.41 9.72 15.46
N VAL A 96 3.32 9.11 14.72
CA VAL A 96 4.73 9.52 14.62
C VAL A 96 4.83 10.91 13.99
N THR A 97 4.07 11.17 12.94
CA THR A 97 4.07 12.46 12.24
C THR A 97 3.60 13.57 13.15
N ASN A 98 2.47 13.38 13.83
CA ASN A 98 1.77 14.44 14.58
C ASN A 98 2.10 14.47 16.06
N GLY A 99 2.65 13.39 16.62
CA GLY A 99 2.81 13.21 18.05
C GLY A 99 1.48 13.02 18.79
N LYS A 100 1.54 12.72 20.07
CA LYS A 100 0.34 12.66 20.95
C LYS A 100 0.74 12.74 22.42
N ASN A 101 0.19 13.67 23.15
CA ASN A 101 0.50 13.90 24.57
C ASN A 101 2.03 14.09 24.79
N ALA A 102 2.66 13.23 25.56
CA ALA A 102 4.10 13.26 25.82
C ALA A 102 4.97 12.75 24.65
N MET A 103 4.38 12.10 23.64
CA MET A 103 5.10 11.69 22.43
C MET A 103 5.25 12.87 21.47
N PRO A 104 6.48 13.32 21.18
CA PRO A 104 6.69 14.46 20.28
C PRO A 104 6.32 14.14 18.83
N ALA A 105 6.01 15.18 18.05
CA ALA A 105 5.82 15.08 16.63
C ALA A 105 7.17 14.97 15.89
N PHE A 106 7.28 14.01 14.99
CA PHE A 106 8.50 13.79 14.21
C PHE A 106 8.38 14.23 12.75
N GLY A 107 7.21 14.67 12.29
CA GLY A 107 6.98 15.04 10.89
C GLY A 107 7.87 16.17 10.36
N ARG A 108 8.46 17.02 11.25
CA ARG A 108 9.45 18.03 10.86
C ARG A 108 10.89 17.57 10.99
N ARG A 109 11.14 16.44 11.64
CA ARG A 109 12.48 15.92 11.98
C ARG A 109 12.89 14.73 11.12
N LEU A 110 11.92 13.93 10.70
CA LEU A 110 12.09 12.74 9.89
C LEU A 110 11.47 12.94 8.50
N LYS A 111 12.11 12.40 7.49
CA LYS A 111 11.54 12.35 6.13
C LYS A 111 10.34 11.39 6.10
N PRO A 112 9.34 11.59 5.20
CA PRO A 112 8.19 10.70 5.09
C PRO A 112 8.58 9.22 4.99
N GLN A 113 9.55 8.88 4.16
CA GLN A 113 10.06 7.52 4.02
C GLN A 113 10.63 6.93 5.33
N GLN A 114 11.29 7.75 6.16
CA GLN A 114 11.80 7.29 7.46
C GLN A 114 10.65 6.99 8.43
N ILE A 115 9.56 7.75 8.36
CA ILE A 115 8.36 7.53 9.17
C ILE A 115 7.65 6.24 8.72
N GLU A 116 7.54 6.00 7.43
CA GLU A 116 7.00 4.75 6.88
C GLU A 116 7.86 3.54 7.28
N ASN A 117 9.17 3.65 7.15
CA ASN A 117 10.10 2.59 7.52
C ASN A 117 10.02 2.25 9.00
N VAL A 118 9.97 3.25 9.89
CA VAL A 118 9.86 2.99 11.33
C VAL A 118 8.50 2.42 11.71
N ALA A 119 7.42 2.82 11.05
CA ALA A 119 6.11 2.22 11.25
C ALA A 119 6.09 0.74 10.85
N ALA A 120 6.68 0.39 9.72
CA ALA A 120 6.83 -1.00 9.27
C ALA A 120 7.70 -1.82 10.25
N TYR A 121 8.78 -1.23 10.77
CA TYR A 121 9.60 -1.87 11.80
C TYR A 121 8.80 -2.16 13.08
N VAL A 122 8.02 -1.18 13.56
CA VAL A 122 7.17 -1.35 14.76
C VAL A 122 6.14 -2.45 14.54
N MET A 123 5.48 -2.49 13.37
CA MET A 123 4.52 -3.54 13.03
C MET A 123 5.18 -4.93 13.04
N ALA A 124 6.31 -5.08 12.38
CA ALA A 124 7.05 -6.34 12.33
C ALA A 124 7.53 -6.79 13.72
N GLN A 125 8.01 -5.86 14.56
CA GLN A 125 8.42 -6.17 15.92
C GLN A 125 7.23 -6.54 16.82
N ALA A 126 6.09 -5.87 16.66
CA ALA A 126 4.87 -6.20 17.38
C ALA A 126 4.37 -7.61 17.04
N GLU A 127 4.43 -8.01 15.78
CA GLU A 127 4.11 -9.37 15.33
C GLU A 127 5.12 -10.41 15.84
N GLY A 128 6.40 -10.08 15.84
CA GLY A 128 7.50 -10.95 16.31
C GLY A 128 7.69 -11.00 17.82
N GLY A 129 6.95 -10.21 18.60
CA GLY A 129 7.02 -10.16 20.07
C GLY A 129 8.23 -9.40 20.61
N TRP A 130 8.79 -8.44 19.87
CA TRP A 130 9.90 -7.57 20.31
C TRP A 130 11.14 -8.35 20.81
N LYS A 131 11.63 -9.26 19.99
CA LYS A 131 12.84 -10.07 20.27
C LYS A 131 14.14 -9.31 20.00
#